data_a1c13cef5eaec4ae0fd9a94bf72cb30e
#
_entry.id   a1c13cef5eaec4ae0fd9a94bf72cb30e
#
_cell.length_a   1.000
_cell.length_b   1.000
_cell.length_c   1.000
_cell.angle_alpha   90.00
_cell.angle_beta   90.00
_cell.angle_gamma   90.00
#
_symmetry.space_group_name_H-M   'P 1'
#
loop_
_entity.id
_entity.type
_entity.pdbx_description
1 polymer ?
#
loop_
_entity_poly.entity_id
_entity_poly.type
_entity_poly.pdbx_seq_one_letter_code
_entity_poly.pdbx_strand_id
1 'polypeptide(L)'
;PRRQRQMCIRDRFNDLAEGKIKRLIINMPPRHTKSEFASYLLPAWMVGLDPRLKIIQATHTADLAIDFGRKTKNLVDTENYKQLFDTRLMEDSQAAGKWKTEQGGEYFAAGVGGAITGRGADLLIIDDPHKEQDIKKDSKSFDKAWNWYTSGPRQRLQPGGRIIVVMTRWSTKAVSYTHLRAH
;
A
#
# COMPACT_ATOMS: atom_id res chain seq x y z
N PRO A 1 -13.12 21.65 -8.04
CA PRO A 1 -13.14 20.71 -6.89
C PRO A 1 -12.30 19.43 -7.11
N ARG A 2 -12.32 18.80 -8.32
CA ARG A 2 -11.59 17.54 -8.61
C ARG A 2 -10.07 17.75 -8.65
N ARG A 3 -9.62 18.79 -9.34
CA ARG A 3 -8.21 19.17 -9.49
C ARG A 3 -7.59 19.53 -8.13
N GLN A 4 -8.32 20.26 -7.30
CA GLN A 4 -7.86 20.68 -5.97
C GLN A 4 -7.69 19.51 -5.00
N ARG A 5 -8.58 18.50 -5.03
CA ARG A 5 -8.44 17.25 -4.25
C ARG A 5 -7.25 16.40 -4.69
N GLN A 6 -6.98 16.32 -5.99
CA GLN A 6 -5.80 15.61 -6.50
C GLN A 6 -4.49 16.29 -6.09
N MET A 7 -4.45 17.62 -6.07
CA MET A 7 -3.29 18.37 -5.56
C MET A 7 -3.04 18.09 -4.07
N CYS A 8 -4.08 18.10 -3.24
CA CYS A 8 -3.95 17.76 -1.80
C CYS A 8 -3.44 16.34 -1.58
N ILE A 9 -3.89 15.35 -2.38
CA ILE A 9 -3.41 13.96 -2.25
C ILE A 9 -1.94 13.88 -2.63
N ARG A 10 -1.54 14.50 -3.74
CA ARG A 10 -0.13 14.55 -4.17
C ARG A 10 0.77 15.13 -3.08
N ASP A 11 0.35 16.26 -2.48
CA ASP A 11 1.13 16.92 -1.44
C ASP A 11 1.30 16.02 -0.19
N ARG A 12 0.24 15.29 0.19
CA ARG A 12 0.33 14.30 1.28
C ARG A 12 1.22 13.10 0.92
N PHE A 13 1.25 12.68 -0.33
CA PHE A 13 2.18 11.64 -0.77
C PHE A 13 3.63 12.12 -0.75
N ASN A 14 3.88 13.37 -1.14
CA ASN A 14 5.20 13.99 -1.00
C ASN A 14 5.64 14.03 0.47
N ASP A 15 4.77 14.54 1.37
CA ASP A 15 5.05 14.58 2.80
C ASP A 15 5.35 13.19 3.37
N LEU A 16 4.65 12.16 2.89
CA LEU A 16 4.91 10.78 3.30
C LEU A 16 6.24 10.26 2.74
N ALA A 17 6.53 10.50 1.47
CA ALA A 17 7.78 10.07 0.85
C ALA A 17 9.01 10.75 1.47
N GLU A 18 8.87 12.01 1.86
CA GLU A 18 9.91 12.77 2.57
C GLU A 18 10.00 12.42 4.08
N GLY A 19 9.07 11.60 4.59
CA GLY A 19 9.03 11.19 6.00
C GLY A 19 8.49 12.25 6.97
N LYS A 20 7.96 13.38 6.46
CA LYS A 20 7.31 14.42 7.26
C LYS A 20 6.07 13.90 7.98
N ILE A 21 5.34 13.00 7.34
CA ILE A 21 4.25 12.23 7.95
C ILE A 21 4.54 10.74 7.83
N LYS A 22 4.17 9.98 8.86
CA LYS A 22 4.40 8.53 8.89
C LYS A 22 3.10 7.72 8.74
N ARG A 23 1.96 8.36 8.88
CA ARG A 23 0.63 7.72 8.81
C ARG A 23 -0.27 8.58 7.94
N LEU A 24 -0.87 7.98 6.94
CA LEU A 24 -1.78 8.65 6.02
C LEU A 24 -3.03 7.80 5.82
N ILE A 25 -4.19 8.39 6.05
CA ILE A 25 -5.48 7.77 5.77
C ILE A 25 -6.18 8.56 4.68
N ILE A 26 -6.55 7.88 3.60
CA ILE A 26 -7.26 8.47 2.45
C ILE A 26 -8.62 7.80 2.31
N ASN A 27 -9.69 8.56 2.59
CA ASN A 27 -11.05 8.12 2.34
C ASN A 27 -11.60 8.81 1.10
N MET A 28 -11.90 8.02 0.07
CA MET A 28 -12.49 8.53 -1.18
C MET A 28 -13.58 7.58 -1.68
N PRO A 29 -14.60 8.11 -2.38
CA PRO A 29 -15.59 7.27 -3.02
C PRO A 29 -14.96 6.30 -4.05
N PRO A 30 -15.67 5.22 -4.42
CA PRO A 30 -15.24 4.34 -5.50
C PRO A 30 -15.02 5.10 -6.81
N ARG A 31 -14.17 4.57 -7.69
CA ARG A 31 -13.88 5.13 -9.04
C ARG A 31 -13.29 6.56 -9.04
N HIS A 32 -12.64 6.96 -7.94
CA HIS A 32 -11.95 8.26 -7.83
C HIS A 32 -10.43 8.12 -7.87
N THR A 33 -9.91 7.07 -8.52
CA THR A 33 -8.47 6.83 -8.76
C THR A 33 -7.61 6.68 -7.48
N LYS A 34 -8.22 6.49 -6.31
CA LYS A 34 -7.50 6.38 -5.03
C LYS A 34 -6.45 5.27 -5.04
N SER A 35 -6.84 4.08 -5.49
CA SER A 35 -5.95 2.90 -5.57
C SER A 35 -4.89 3.06 -6.68
N GLU A 36 -5.23 3.71 -7.79
CA GLU A 36 -4.27 4.00 -8.86
C GLU A 36 -3.11 4.86 -8.34
N PHE A 37 -3.41 5.86 -7.53
CA PHE A 37 -2.37 6.69 -6.93
C PHE A 37 -1.64 5.98 -5.80
N ALA A 38 -2.34 5.37 -4.85
CA ALA A 38 -1.74 4.86 -3.62
C ALA A 38 -1.11 3.46 -3.78
N SER A 39 -1.70 2.61 -4.61
CA SER A 39 -1.31 1.19 -4.73
C SER A 39 -0.53 0.86 -6.00
N TYR A 40 -0.42 1.81 -6.93
CA TYR A 40 0.32 1.65 -8.18
C TYR A 40 1.40 2.71 -8.37
N LEU A 41 1.02 3.99 -8.51
CA LEU A 41 1.99 5.04 -8.84
C LEU A 41 2.91 5.40 -7.66
N LEU A 42 2.37 5.48 -6.45
CA LEU A 42 3.16 5.81 -5.27
C LEU A 42 4.25 4.79 -4.96
N PRO A 43 3.98 3.47 -4.88
CA PRO A 43 5.05 2.50 -4.65
C PRO A 43 6.11 2.51 -5.75
N ALA A 44 5.71 2.66 -7.03
CA ALA A 44 6.67 2.80 -8.11
C ALA A 44 7.56 4.04 -7.93
N TRP A 45 6.97 5.20 -7.65
CA TRP A 45 7.73 6.43 -7.41
C TRP A 45 8.65 6.32 -6.20
N MET A 46 8.19 5.77 -5.07
CA MET A 46 9.00 5.64 -3.87
C MET A 46 10.17 4.66 -4.03
N VAL A 47 9.99 3.57 -4.78
CA VAL A 47 11.07 2.65 -5.14
C VAL A 47 12.09 3.33 -6.07
N GLY A 48 11.64 4.24 -6.93
CA GLY A 48 12.54 5.07 -7.74
C GLY A 48 13.42 6.01 -6.92
N LEU A 49 12.84 6.61 -5.87
CA LEU A 49 13.58 7.49 -4.97
C LEU A 49 14.54 6.74 -4.03
N ASP A 50 14.13 5.59 -3.53
CA ASP A 50 14.97 4.69 -2.74
C ASP A 50 14.76 3.22 -3.17
N PRO A 51 15.64 2.69 -4.01
CA PRO A 51 15.52 1.33 -4.53
C PRO A 51 15.77 0.23 -3.48
N ARG A 52 16.12 0.57 -2.24
CA ARG A 52 16.26 -0.37 -1.11
C ARG A 52 14.97 -0.52 -0.32
N LEU A 53 13.94 0.26 -0.66
CA LEU A 53 12.69 0.32 0.06
C LEU A 53 11.97 -1.04 0.07
N LYS A 54 11.50 -1.45 1.25
CA LYS A 54 10.70 -2.67 1.44
C LYS A 54 9.24 -2.30 1.58
N ILE A 55 8.42 -2.77 0.64
CA ILE A 55 7.00 -2.45 0.55
C ILE A 55 6.17 -3.70 0.82
N ILE A 56 5.20 -3.59 1.72
CA ILE A 56 4.11 -4.55 1.86
C ILE A 56 2.83 -3.88 1.35
N GLN A 57 2.22 -4.48 0.33
CA GLN A 57 0.94 -4.07 -0.24
C GLN A 57 -0.14 -5.05 0.17
N ALA A 58 -1.18 -4.58 0.83
CA ALA A 58 -2.31 -5.41 1.25
C ALA A 58 -3.63 -4.90 0.70
N THR A 59 -4.48 -5.84 0.26
CA THR A 59 -5.87 -5.57 -0.12
C THR A 59 -6.79 -6.64 0.47
N HIS A 60 -8.11 -6.52 0.29
CA HIS A 60 -9.05 -7.53 0.80
C HIS A 60 -8.83 -8.94 0.21
N THR A 61 -8.21 -9.08 -0.98
CA THR A 61 -7.80 -10.37 -1.55
C THR A 61 -6.34 -10.34 -1.98
N ALA A 62 -5.67 -11.49 -1.94
CA ALA A 62 -4.31 -11.61 -2.42
C ALA A 62 -4.20 -11.33 -3.93
N ASP A 63 -5.17 -11.78 -4.73
CA ASP A 63 -5.17 -11.60 -6.19
C ASP A 63 -5.14 -10.13 -6.58
N LEU A 64 -5.96 -9.29 -5.93
CA LEU A 64 -5.96 -7.85 -6.20
C LEU A 64 -4.63 -7.20 -5.81
N ALA A 65 -4.03 -7.61 -4.69
CA ALA A 65 -2.71 -7.14 -4.29
C ALA A 65 -1.61 -7.55 -5.28
N ILE A 66 -1.69 -8.78 -5.80
CA ILE A 66 -0.78 -9.30 -6.83
C ILE A 66 -0.93 -8.51 -8.14
N ASP A 67 -2.16 -8.14 -8.52
CA ASP A 67 -2.39 -7.34 -9.72
C ASP A 67 -1.76 -5.94 -9.61
N PHE A 68 -1.84 -5.30 -8.45
CA PHE A 68 -1.10 -4.06 -8.21
C PHE A 68 0.42 -4.27 -8.23
N GLY A 69 0.90 -5.37 -7.65
CA GLY A 69 2.31 -5.74 -7.70
C GLY A 69 2.82 -5.92 -9.13
N ARG A 70 2.04 -6.59 -9.97
CA ARG A 70 2.33 -6.76 -11.40
C ARG A 70 2.39 -5.43 -12.14
N LYS A 71 1.39 -4.57 -11.94
CA LYS A 71 1.36 -3.22 -12.56
C LYS A 71 2.58 -2.39 -12.15
N THR A 72 2.87 -2.36 -10.85
CA THR A 72 4.02 -1.62 -10.30
C THR A 72 5.33 -2.15 -10.87
N LYS A 73 5.51 -3.47 -10.87
CA LYS A 73 6.69 -4.14 -11.45
C LYS A 73 6.87 -3.76 -12.92
N ASN A 74 5.81 -3.88 -13.70
CA ASN A 74 5.88 -3.58 -15.13
C ASN A 74 6.23 -2.11 -15.40
N LEU A 75 5.76 -1.16 -14.57
CA LEU A 75 6.14 0.25 -14.69
C LEU A 75 7.62 0.45 -14.37
N VAL A 76 8.11 -0.14 -13.29
CA VAL A 76 9.52 -0.07 -12.87
C VAL A 76 10.46 -0.67 -13.93
N ASP A 77 9.97 -1.64 -14.69
CA ASP A 77 10.77 -2.31 -15.74
C ASP A 77 10.75 -1.59 -17.09
N THR A 78 9.99 -0.51 -17.24
CA THR A 78 9.97 0.26 -18.51
C THR A 78 11.26 1.05 -18.73
N GLU A 79 11.66 1.21 -19.99
CA GLU A 79 12.84 2.03 -20.34
C GLU A 79 12.69 3.50 -19.90
N ASN A 80 11.49 4.08 -20.01
CA ASN A 80 11.23 5.43 -19.56
C ASN A 80 11.46 5.60 -18.04
N TYR A 81 11.06 4.58 -17.23
CA TYR A 81 11.29 4.59 -15.81
C TYR A 81 12.79 4.48 -15.48
N LYS A 82 13.50 3.59 -16.18
CA LYS A 82 14.94 3.38 -16.04
C LYS A 82 15.78 4.59 -16.44
N GLN A 83 15.24 5.47 -17.30
CA GLN A 83 15.86 6.76 -17.64
C GLN A 83 15.71 7.80 -16.52
N LEU A 84 14.66 7.70 -15.71
CA LEU A 84 14.36 8.63 -14.62
C LEU A 84 14.97 8.22 -13.29
N PHE A 85 15.08 6.90 -13.06
CA PHE A 85 15.50 6.32 -11.80
C PHE A 85 16.55 5.23 -12.02
N ASP A 86 17.56 5.22 -11.16
CA ASP A 86 18.59 4.17 -11.18
C ASP A 86 18.16 2.92 -10.41
N THR A 87 16.95 2.45 -10.71
CA THR A 87 16.36 1.25 -10.11
C THR A 87 16.27 0.15 -11.15
N ARG A 88 16.75 -1.04 -10.81
CA ARG A 88 16.68 -2.23 -11.65
C ARG A 88 16.06 -3.37 -10.88
N LEU A 89 15.28 -4.19 -11.57
CA LEU A 89 14.70 -5.40 -11.00
C LEU A 89 15.74 -6.52 -11.00
N MET A 90 15.78 -7.28 -9.91
CA MET A 90 16.61 -8.48 -9.81
C MET A 90 16.06 -9.57 -10.74
N GLU A 91 16.89 -10.15 -11.59
CA GLU A 91 16.45 -11.09 -12.64
C GLU A 91 15.77 -12.35 -12.10
N ASP A 92 16.26 -12.88 -10.98
CA ASP A 92 15.76 -14.11 -10.34
C ASP A 92 14.57 -13.91 -9.39
N SER A 93 14.07 -12.69 -9.25
CA SER A 93 13.02 -12.35 -8.29
C SER A 93 11.95 -11.42 -8.86
N GLN A 94 11.22 -11.91 -9.88
CA GLN A 94 10.25 -11.11 -10.65
C GLN A 94 8.81 -11.64 -10.65
N ALA A 95 8.40 -12.39 -9.63
CA ALA A 95 7.00 -12.83 -9.51
C ALA A 95 6.06 -11.63 -9.34
N ALA A 96 4.84 -11.70 -9.90
CA ALA A 96 3.90 -10.58 -9.94
C ALA A 96 3.60 -9.95 -8.57
N GLY A 97 3.46 -10.78 -7.53
CA GLY A 97 3.19 -10.32 -6.17
C GLY A 97 4.42 -10.27 -5.26
N LYS A 98 5.60 -10.61 -5.77
CA LYS A 98 6.84 -10.62 -5.01
C LYS A 98 8.03 -10.42 -5.93
N TRP A 99 8.65 -9.27 -5.85
CA TRP A 99 9.82 -8.95 -6.63
C TRP A 99 10.82 -8.12 -5.81
N LYS A 100 12.05 -8.10 -6.25
CA LYS A 100 13.14 -7.37 -5.61
C LYS A 100 13.86 -6.47 -6.61
N THR A 101 14.51 -5.46 -6.06
CA THR A 101 15.48 -4.63 -6.78
C THR A 101 16.89 -5.18 -6.57
N GLU A 102 17.81 -4.89 -7.49
CA GLU A 102 19.23 -5.22 -7.35
C GLU A 102 19.86 -4.60 -6.10
N GLN A 103 19.35 -3.45 -5.66
CA GLN A 103 19.81 -2.72 -4.48
C GLN A 103 19.26 -3.27 -3.16
N GLY A 104 18.44 -4.34 -3.21
CA GLY A 104 17.93 -5.04 -2.01
C GLY A 104 16.58 -4.59 -1.49
N GLY A 105 15.85 -3.74 -2.22
CA GLY A 105 14.44 -3.46 -1.95
C GLY A 105 13.56 -4.67 -2.26
N GLU A 106 12.37 -4.69 -1.67
CA GLU A 106 11.41 -5.78 -1.86
C GLU A 106 9.98 -5.24 -1.94
N TYR A 107 9.22 -5.75 -2.89
CA TYR A 107 7.77 -5.58 -2.92
C TYR A 107 7.09 -6.92 -2.62
N PHE A 108 6.12 -6.89 -1.71
CA PHE A 108 5.37 -8.08 -1.33
C PHE A 108 3.87 -7.78 -1.25
N ALA A 109 3.09 -8.53 -2.03
CA ALA A 109 1.63 -8.46 -2.06
C ALA A 109 0.99 -9.49 -1.12
N ALA A 110 -0.02 -9.07 -0.36
CA ALA A 110 -0.77 -9.95 0.55
C ALA A 110 -2.28 -9.63 0.52
N GLY A 111 -3.09 -10.63 0.84
CA GLY A 111 -4.49 -10.42 1.20
C GLY A 111 -4.64 -10.19 2.70
N VAL A 112 -5.68 -9.45 3.11
CA VAL A 112 -6.05 -9.33 4.52
C VAL A 112 -6.31 -10.72 5.12
N GLY A 113 -5.66 -11.04 6.24
CA GLY A 113 -5.64 -12.38 6.84
C GLY A 113 -4.52 -13.28 6.32
N GLY A 114 -3.81 -12.88 5.27
CA GLY A 114 -2.65 -13.61 4.75
C GLY A 114 -1.42 -13.50 5.66
N ALA A 115 -0.54 -14.51 5.57
CA ALA A 115 0.69 -14.53 6.34
C ALA A 115 1.72 -13.53 5.80
N ILE A 116 2.28 -12.70 6.70
CA ILE A 116 3.34 -11.73 6.40
C ILE A 116 4.55 -12.01 7.32
N THR A 117 4.89 -13.26 7.50
CA THR A 117 5.97 -13.66 8.40
C THR A 117 7.35 -13.47 7.77
N GLY A 118 8.35 -13.10 8.60
CA GLY A 118 9.75 -13.03 8.17
C GLY A 118 10.11 -11.84 7.28
N ARG A 119 9.23 -10.81 7.16
CA ARG A 119 9.47 -9.62 6.30
C ARG A 119 9.43 -8.34 7.11
N GLY A 120 10.37 -7.42 6.82
CA GLY A 120 10.30 -6.04 7.27
C GLY A 120 9.60 -5.15 6.23
N ALA A 121 9.06 -4.01 6.65
CA ALA A 121 8.48 -3.01 5.76
C ALA A 121 8.89 -1.60 6.15
N ASP A 122 9.32 -0.83 5.16
CA ASP A 122 9.51 0.61 5.26
C ASP A 122 8.24 1.37 4.85
N LEU A 123 7.42 0.73 4.00
CA LEU A 123 6.12 1.21 3.59
C LEU A 123 5.09 0.09 3.64
N LEU A 124 4.03 0.29 4.41
CA LEU A 124 2.84 -0.57 4.42
C LEU A 124 1.69 0.16 3.74
N ILE A 125 1.17 -0.42 2.68
CA ILE A 125 -0.01 0.09 1.95
C ILE A 125 -1.18 -0.87 2.21
N ILE A 126 -2.28 -0.36 2.71
CA ILE A 126 -3.53 -1.11 2.92
C ILE A 126 -4.61 -0.45 2.07
N ASP A 127 -5.05 -1.13 1.03
CA ASP A 127 -6.04 -0.60 0.08
C ASP A 127 -7.32 -1.43 0.08
N ASP A 128 -8.42 -0.78 0.38
CA ASP A 128 -9.76 -1.37 0.50
C ASP A 128 -9.73 -2.72 1.24
N PRO A 129 -9.39 -2.75 2.56
CA PRO A 129 -9.20 -4.00 3.32
C PRO A 129 -10.48 -4.80 3.52
N HIS A 130 -11.63 -4.26 3.14
CA HIS A 130 -12.96 -4.87 3.28
C HIS A 130 -13.70 -4.87 1.96
N LYS A 131 -14.47 -5.92 1.70
CA LYS A 131 -15.47 -5.95 0.63
C LYS A 131 -16.75 -5.27 1.10
N GLU A 132 -17.43 -4.55 0.21
CA GLU A 132 -18.74 -3.94 0.50
C GLU A 132 -19.77 -4.97 1.02
N GLN A 133 -19.73 -6.18 0.47
CA GLN A 133 -20.65 -7.26 0.85
C GLN A 133 -20.40 -7.78 2.27
N ASP A 134 -19.16 -7.80 2.71
CA ASP A 134 -18.78 -8.28 4.05
C ASP A 134 -19.26 -7.28 5.12
N ILE A 135 -19.23 -5.99 4.80
CA ILE A 135 -19.68 -4.92 5.70
C ILE A 135 -21.18 -4.98 5.97
N LYS A 136 -21.96 -5.38 4.95
CA LYS A 136 -23.42 -5.50 5.07
C LYS A 136 -23.86 -6.75 5.83
N LYS A 137 -23.02 -7.80 5.85
CA LYS A 137 -23.36 -9.11 6.40
C LYS A 137 -22.81 -9.35 7.81
N ASP A 138 -21.63 -8.85 8.15
CA ASP A 138 -20.98 -9.20 9.42
C ASP A 138 -20.06 -8.09 9.94
N SER A 139 -20.36 -7.59 11.15
CA SER A 139 -19.49 -6.65 11.86
C SER A 139 -18.14 -7.25 12.24
N LYS A 140 -18.03 -8.58 12.31
CA LYS A 140 -16.77 -9.30 12.62
C LYS A 140 -15.69 -9.15 11.55
N SER A 141 -16.07 -8.73 10.32
CA SER A 141 -15.09 -8.49 9.26
C SER A 141 -14.12 -7.35 9.61
N PHE A 142 -14.59 -6.35 10.37
CA PHE A 142 -13.75 -5.25 10.86
C PHE A 142 -12.74 -5.73 11.90
N ASP A 143 -13.21 -6.55 12.86
CA ASP A 143 -12.35 -7.11 13.90
C ASP A 143 -11.29 -8.03 13.31
N LYS A 144 -11.65 -8.81 12.30
CA LYS A 144 -10.71 -9.68 11.58
C LYS A 144 -9.59 -8.87 10.91
N ALA A 145 -9.91 -7.80 10.21
CA ALA A 145 -8.91 -6.96 9.55
C ALA A 145 -8.07 -6.20 10.58
N TRP A 146 -8.66 -5.73 11.67
CA TRP A 146 -7.95 -5.08 12.75
C TRP A 146 -6.97 -6.02 13.47
N ASN A 147 -7.43 -7.23 13.83
CA ASN A 147 -6.59 -8.24 14.47
C ASN A 147 -5.43 -8.65 13.56
N TRP A 148 -5.68 -8.85 12.27
CA TRP A 148 -4.63 -9.12 11.30
C TRP A 148 -3.62 -7.97 11.22
N TYR A 149 -4.10 -6.72 11.14
CA TYR A 149 -3.23 -5.55 11.08
C TYR A 149 -2.33 -5.44 12.31
N THR A 150 -2.89 -5.59 13.49
CA THR A 150 -2.17 -5.41 14.77
C THR A 150 -1.22 -6.56 15.09
N SER A 151 -1.59 -7.81 14.76
CA SER A 151 -0.79 -9.00 15.02
C SER A 151 0.30 -9.27 13.97
N GLY A 152 0.15 -8.74 12.76
CA GLY A 152 1.03 -9.01 11.63
C GLY A 152 1.71 -7.74 11.07
N PRO A 153 1.08 -7.05 10.10
CA PRO A 153 1.75 -6.01 9.31
C PRO A 153 2.32 -4.85 10.13
N ARG A 154 1.60 -4.39 11.15
CA ARG A 154 2.05 -3.29 12.01
C ARG A 154 3.37 -3.59 12.70
N GLN A 155 3.55 -4.84 13.13
CA GLN A 155 4.77 -5.27 13.83
C GLN A 155 5.96 -5.49 12.88
N ARG A 156 5.73 -5.45 11.58
CA ARG A 156 6.76 -5.60 10.53
C ARG A 156 7.38 -4.29 10.09
N LEU A 157 6.84 -3.17 10.57
CA LEU A 157 7.41 -1.86 10.24
C LEU A 157 8.80 -1.70 10.82
N GLN A 158 9.72 -1.31 9.95
CA GLN A 158 11.06 -0.90 10.33
C GLN A 158 11.03 0.45 11.08
N PRO A 159 12.07 0.79 11.84
CA PRO A 159 12.20 2.13 12.41
C PRO A 159 12.04 3.20 11.33
N GLY A 160 11.13 4.16 11.56
CA GLY A 160 10.79 5.17 10.55
C GLY A 160 9.76 4.73 9.51
N GLY A 161 9.29 3.49 9.55
CA GLY A 161 8.33 2.93 8.60
C GLY A 161 7.02 3.71 8.53
N ARG A 162 6.45 3.74 7.33
CA ARG A 162 5.28 4.53 6.95
C ARG A 162 4.08 3.64 6.65
N ILE A 163 2.88 4.13 6.96
CA ILE A 163 1.63 3.42 6.66
C ILE A 163 0.71 4.33 5.86
N ILE A 164 0.15 3.78 4.80
CA ILE A 164 -0.99 4.35 4.09
C ILE A 164 -2.17 3.40 4.21
N VAL A 165 -3.32 3.94 4.56
CA VAL A 165 -4.60 3.26 4.46
C VAL A 165 -5.48 4.01 3.48
N VAL A 166 -5.88 3.34 2.44
CA VAL A 166 -6.76 3.88 1.39
C VAL A 166 -8.04 3.08 1.38
N MET A 167 -9.16 3.72 1.49
CA MET A 167 -10.41 2.99 1.51
C MET A 167 -11.62 3.82 1.10
N THR A 168 -12.67 3.13 0.72
CA THR A 168 -14.00 3.71 0.62
C THR A 168 -14.67 3.64 1.99
N ARG A 169 -15.24 4.74 2.45
CA ARG A 169 -15.97 4.77 3.71
C ARG A 169 -17.38 4.21 3.52
N TRP A 170 -17.54 2.93 3.79
CA TRP A 170 -18.83 2.24 3.70
C TRP A 170 -19.63 2.29 5.01
N SER A 171 -18.96 2.50 6.15
CA SER A 171 -19.58 2.48 7.48
C SER A 171 -18.83 3.38 8.45
N THR A 172 -19.53 3.87 9.48
CA THR A 172 -18.93 4.57 10.62
C THR A 172 -18.02 3.67 11.46
N LYS A 173 -18.19 2.34 11.37
CA LYS A 173 -17.36 1.32 12.02
C LYS A 173 -16.12 0.92 11.20
N ALA A 174 -15.88 1.53 10.03
CA ALA A 174 -14.71 1.20 9.22
C ALA A 174 -13.40 1.45 10.01
N VAL A 175 -12.43 0.55 9.83
CA VAL A 175 -11.13 0.54 10.56
C VAL A 175 -10.43 1.89 10.57
N SER A 176 -10.55 2.67 9.50
CA SER A 176 -9.98 4.02 9.42
C SER A 176 -10.59 5.02 10.39
N TYR A 177 -11.81 4.75 10.88
CA TYR A 177 -12.53 5.71 11.71
C TYR A 177 -12.42 5.40 13.20
N THR A 178 -12.46 4.11 13.57
CA THR A 178 -12.53 3.70 14.98
C THR A 178 -11.19 3.39 15.61
N HIS A 179 -10.21 2.91 14.83
CA HIS A 179 -8.99 2.34 15.39
C HIS A 179 -7.69 3.02 14.93
N LEU A 180 -7.64 3.58 13.72
CA LEU A 180 -6.41 4.21 13.20
C LEU A 180 -6.33 5.71 13.50
N ARG A 181 -7.45 6.36 13.84
CA ARG A 181 -7.50 7.78 14.20
C ARG A 181 -7.12 8.04 15.66
N ALA A 182 -7.13 7.01 16.50
CA ALA A 182 -6.87 7.12 17.96
C ALA A 182 -5.38 6.92 18.32
N HIS A 183 -4.52 6.74 17.34
CA HIS A 183 -3.07 6.53 17.48
C HIS A 183 -2.34 7.31 16.39
#